data_bccb71dae186ee5e321108cac1d0a8a2
#
_entry.id   bccb71dae186ee5e321108cac1d0a8a2
#
_cell.length_a   1.000
_cell.length_b   1.000
_cell.length_c   1.000
_cell.angle_alpha   90.00
_cell.angle_beta   90.00
_cell.angle_gamma   90.00
#
_symmetry.space_group_name_H-M   'P 1'
#
loop_
_entity.id
_entity.type
_entity.pdbx_description
1 polymer ?
#
loop_
_entity_poly.entity_id
_entity_poly.type
_entity_poly.pdbx_seq_one_letter_code
_entity_poly.pdbx_strand_id
1 'polypeptide(L)'
;MSACDFGPGDTERVHLIMGEWQVISDIAQSDLVLWFPTDYVVADGSSPDAVSGPSETSTFRAFAHVRPSNVRTLFHHDIIDHDMEDGIRDEAYRVWIDQNISTYTDEGSGEGVGARPRVHVTFVPIVRNNRTIALLTSHKIATPSGYPSISDEVYEYTADTMLSMVHSGLWPDPLAQGNNTQGNPRVIDGIIVLDPSGRVVVASPNANSMYNRMGMTGYLEKQNLADVTRAMLPAGEQADETLQLVLAGRSDLRTELVIARARVTMRSIPLLAQRRARIEREGAVILCRDVTELRRRELELMTKDATIREIHHRVKNNLQTVSALLRLQSRRMTTDEARQGLEQAMRRVATIATVHEALSQGLTQNVDFDELIERQFHLAAELASPGQHVSTKLIGSFGSLP
;
A
#
# COMPACT_ATOMS: atom_id res chain seq x y z
N MET A 1 -19.50 12.77 -10.91
CA MET A 1 -19.98 12.49 -9.54
C MET A 1 -21.04 13.48 -9.05
N SER A 2 -21.96 13.94 -9.89
CA SER A 2 -22.93 14.98 -9.46
C SER A 2 -24.38 14.50 -9.33
N ALA A 3 -24.63 13.22 -9.21
CA ALA A 3 -26.00 12.69 -9.11
C ALA A 3 -26.26 11.73 -7.93
N CYS A 4 -25.26 11.33 -7.14
CA CYS A 4 -25.50 10.53 -5.95
C CYS A 4 -25.53 11.44 -4.73
N ASP A 5 -26.63 11.41 -3.98
CA ASP A 5 -26.76 12.13 -2.70
C ASP A 5 -25.99 11.35 -1.61
N PHE A 6 -24.65 11.48 -1.64
CA PHE A 6 -23.78 10.89 -0.63
C PHE A 6 -23.91 11.65 0.69
N GLY A 7 -24.37 10.95 1.71
CA GLY A 7 -24.33 11.48 3.06
C GLY A 7 -22.90 11.54 3.64
N PRO A 8 -22.72 12.24 4.76
CA PRO A 8 -21.44 12.28 5.47
C PRO A 8 -20.94 10.85 5.78
N GLY A 9 -19.73 10.53 5.35
CA GLY A 9 -19.09 9.24 5.55
C GLY A 9 -19.40 8.14 4.53
N ASP A 10 -20.30 8.35 3.55
CA ASP A 10 -20.56 7.38 2.48
C ASP A 10 -19.35 7.30 1.54
N THR A 11 -18.81 8.46 1.15
CA THR A 11 -17.58 8.55 0.36
C THR A 11 -16.39 7.88 1.07
N GLU A 12 -16.27 8.11 2.39
CA GLU A 12 -15.23 7.49 3.20
C GLU A 12 -15.35 5.96 3.20
N ARG A 13 -16.57 5.44 3.38
CA ARG A 13 -16.83 3.99 3.34
C ARG A 13 -16.43 3.37 2.00
N VAL A 14 -16.79 4.02 0.89
CA VAL A 14 -16.43 3.57 -0.46
C VAL A 14 -14.91 3.58 -0.64
N HIS A 15 -14.22 4.65 -0.23
CA HIS A 15 -12.76 4.74 -0.32
C HIS A 15 -12.06 3.66 0.54
N LEU A 16 -12.57 3.37 1.73
CA LEU A 16 -12.04 2.30 2.58
C LEU A 16 -12.12 0.94 1.87
N ILE A 17 -13.25 0.62 1.27
CA ILE A 17 -13.43 -0.62 0.52
C ILE A 17 -12.47 -0.67 -0.67
N MET A 18 -12.39 0.41 -1.45
CA MET A 18 -11.48 0.49 -2.61
C MET A 18 -9.99 0.40 -2.22
N GLY A 19 -9.63 0.85 -1.01
CA GLY A 19 -8.27 0.71 -0.49
C GLY A 19 -7.86 -0.72 -0.19
N GLU A 20 -8.82 -1.60 0.05
CA GLU A 20 -8.58 -2.95 0.57
C GLU A 20 -9.11 -4.08 -0.34
N TRP A 21 -9.96 -3.80 -1.30
CA TRP A 21 -10.69 -4.80 -2.11
C TRP A 21 -9.80 -5.71 -2.96
N GLN A 22 -8.52 -5.34 -3.19
CA GLN A 22 -7.55 -6.21 -3.87
C GLN A 22 -7.42 -7.57 -3.18
N VAL A 23 -7.51 -7.59 -1.84
CA VAL A 23 -7.45 -8.83 -1.05
C VAL A 23 -8.62 -9.74 -1.40
N ILE A 24 -9.83 -9.19 -1.52
CA ILE A 24 -11.01 -9.98 -1.92
C ILE A 24 -10.86 -10.46 -3.36
N SER A 25 -10.48 -9.59 -4.29
CA SER A 25 -10.28 -9.93 -5.69
C SER A 25 -9.30 -11.10 -5.86
N ASP A 26 -8.18 -11.06 -5.15
CA ASP A 26 -7.15 -12.09 -5.23
C ASP A 26 -7.60 -13.43 -4.58
N ILE A 27 -8.34 -13.39 -3.46
CA ILE A 27 -8.86 -14.61 -2.79
C ILE A 27 -10.01 -15.21 -3.62
N ALA A 28 -10.94 -14.38 -4.08
CA ALA A 28 -12.06 -14.81 -4.92
C ALA A 28 -11.63 -15.24 -6.32
N GLN A 29 -10.42 -14.84 -6.75
CA GLN A 29 -9.94 -15.03 -8.11
C GLN A 29 -10.92 -14.41 -9.13
N SER A 30 -11.42 -13.22 -8.84
CA SER A 30 -12.48 -12.56 -9.58
C SER A 30 -12.18 -11.07 -9.80
N ASP A 31 -12.69 -10.53 -10.88
CA ASP A 31 -12.73 -9.09 -11.10
C ASP A 31 -13.82 -8.48 -10.20
N LEU A 32 -13.49 -7.39 -9.49
CA LEU A 32 -14.48 -6.66 -8.70
C LEU A 32 -14.73 -5.30 -9.36
N VAL A 33 -16.00 -4.97 -9.51
CA VAL A 33 -16.44 -3.70 -10.10
C VAL A 33 -17.38 -2.97 -9.15
N LEU A 34 -17.15 -1.69 -8.97
CA LEU A 34 -18.01 -0.82 -8.19
C LEU A 34 -18.90 0.01 -9.11
N TRP A 35 -20.21 -0.04 -8.85
CA TRP A 35 -21.22 0.56 -9.68
C TRP A 35 -22.03 1.61 -8.93
N PHE A 36 -22.42 2.66 -9.64
CA PHE A 36 -23.38 3.65 -9.18
C PHE A 36 -24.50 3.80 -10.19
N PRO A 37 -25.76 4.03 -9.76
CA PRO A 37 -26.85 4.35 -10.67
C PRO A 37 -26.59 5.70 -11.33
N THR A 38 -26.93 5.81 -12.62
CA THR A 38 -26.75 7.06 -13.39
C THR A 38 -27.85 8.08 -13.08
N ASP A 39 -29.07 7.61 -12.83
CA ASP A 39 -30.23 8.40 -12.53
C ASP A 39 -30.66 8.15 -11.09
N TYR A 40 -30.38 9.11 -10.24
CA TYR A 40 -30.76 9.08 -8.84
C TYR A 40 -31.96 10.00 -8.65
N VAL A 41 -33.13 9.43 -8.38
CA VAL A 41 -34.29 10.25 -8.06
C VAL A 41 -34.17 10.72 -6.62
N VAL A 42 -33.84 11.99 -6.44
CA VAL A 42 -33.89 12.63 -5.13
C VAL A 42 -35.34 12.74 -4.72
N ALA A 43 -35.70 12.13 -3.61
CA ALA A 43 -37.04 12.33 -3.03
C ALA A 43 -37.20 13.81 -2.72
N ASP A 44 -38.06 14.45 -3.48
CA ASP A 44 -38.60 15.76 -3.18
C ASP A 44 -39.35 15.64 -1.84
N GLY A 45 -38.88 16.34 -0.81
CA GLY A 45 -39.30 16.19 0.61
C GLY A 45 -40.80 16.37 0.92
N SER A 46 -41.68 16.13 -0.05
CA SER A 46 -43.13 16.24 0.03
C SER A 46 -43.84 14.95 0.49
N SER A 47 -43.14 13.81 0.61
CA SER A 47 -43.66 12.55 1.15
C SER A 47 -42.69 11.90 2.09
N PRO A 48 -43.11 11.48 3.32
CA PRO A 48 -42.22 10.83 4.28
C PRO A 48 -41.74 9.43 3.86
N ASP A 49 -42.32 8.86 2.80
CA ASP A 49 -42.01 7.52 2.27
C ASP A 49 -41.24 7.55 0.93
N ALA A 50 -40.82 8.71 0.48
CA ALA A 50 -40.08 8.83 -0.78
C ALA A 50 -38.65 8.33 -0.60
N VAL A 51 -38.36 7.11 -1.07
CA VAL A 51 -37.03 6.50 -1.08
C VAL A 51 -36.22 7.10 -2.22
N SER A 52 -35.12 7.82 -1.88
CA SER A 52 -34.16 8.24 -2.87
C SER A 52 -33.38 7.02 -3.38
N GLY A 53 -33.46 6.73 -4.66
CA GLY A 53 -32.81 5.55 -5.24
C GLY A 53 -32.98 5.48 -6.76
N PRO A 54 -32.39 4.46 -7.42
CA PRO A 54 -32.61 4.24 -8.84
C PRO A 54 -34.04 3.80 -9.12
N SER A 55 -34.53 4.08 -10.33
CA SER A 55 -35.77 3.53 -10.89
C SER A 55 -35.50 2.19 -11.59
N GLU A 56 -36.54 1.44 -11.92
CA GLU A 56 -36.44 0.19 -12.70
C GLU A 56 -35.73 0.38 -14.07
N THR A 57 -35.77 1.59 -14.59
CA THR A 57 -35.16 1.94 -15.89
C THR A 57 -33.77 2.56 -15.74
N SER A 58 -33.30 2.77 -14.50
CA SER A 58 -31.97 3.33 -14.26
C SER A 58 -30.88 2.35 -14.72
N THR A 59 -29.82 2.89 -15.31
CA THR A 59 -28.64 2.12 -15.61
C THR A 59 -27.59 2.30 -14.52
N PHE A 60 -26.69 1.34 -14.39
CA PHE A 60 -25.56 1.42 -13.46
C PHE A 60 -24.26 1.65 -14.24
N ARG A 61 -23.46 2.58 -13.78
CA ARG A 61 -22.16 2.92 -14.40
C ARG A 61 -20.99 2.47 -13.54
N ALA A 62 -20.01 1.85 -14.18
CA ALA A 62 -18.79 1.42 -13.51
C ALA A 62 -17.96 2.63 -13.08
N PHE A 63 -17.70 2.71 -11.77
CA PHE A 63 -16.91 3.79 -11.17
C PHE A 63 -15.45 3.37 -10.94
N ALA A 64 -15.25 2.14 -10.52
CA ALA A 64 -13.94 1.59 -10.26
C ALA A 64 -13.90 0.09 -10.52
N HIS A 65 -12.74 -0.42 -10.89
CA HIS A 65 -12.51 -1.81 -11.22
C HIS A 65 -11.18 -2.26 -10.61
N VAL A 66 -11.17 -3.43 -9.97
CA VAL A 66 -9.95 -4.10 -9.53
C VAL A 66 -9.86 -5.49 -10.14
N ARG A 67 -8.68 -5.82 -10.64
CA ARG A 67 -8.37 -7.10 -11.28
C ARG A 67 -7.63 -8.01 -10.33
N PRO A 68 -7.89 -9.32 -10.34
CA PRO A 68 -7.10 -10.26 -9.55
C PRO A 68 -5.64 -10.27 -10.04
N SER A 69 -4.69 -10.32 -9.11
CA SER A 69 -3.25 -10.32 -9.41
C SER A 69 -2.69 -11.72 -9.69
N ASN A 70 -3.44 -12.77 -9.36
CA ASN A 70 -3.00 -14.18 -9.35
C ASN A 70 -3.69 -15.06 -10.39
N VAL A 71 -4.69 -14.54 -11.09
CA VAL A 71 -5.38 -15.23 -12.20
C VAL A 71 -5.67 -14.28 -13.36
N ARG A 72 -6.17 -14.82 -14.45
CA ARG A 72 -6.50 -14.03 -15.65
C ARG A 72 -7.78 -13.23 -15.41
N THR A 73 -7.75 -11.93 -15.71
CA THR A 73 -8.94 -11.06 -15.70
C THR A 73 -9.95 -11.45 -16.78
N LEU A 74 -11.23 -11.27 -16.47
CA LEU A 74 -12.32 -11.41 -17.43
C LEU A 74 -12.38 -10.20 -18.38
N PHE A 75 -12.10 -9.02 -17.87
CA PHE A 75 -12.20 -7.76 -18.60
C PHE A 75 -10.87 -7.38 -19.25
N HIS A 76 -10.77 -7.57 -20.56
CA HIS A 76 -9.57 -7.23 -21.34
C HIS A 76 -9.43 -5.73 -21.62
N HIS A 77 -10.53 -4.98 -21.54
CA HIS A 77 -10.59 -3.53 -21.72
C HIS A 77 -10.93 -2.84 -20.42
N ASP A 78 -10.70 -1.55 -20.37
CA ASP A 78 -11.17 -0.72 -19.26
C ASP A 78 -12.69 -0.60 -19.32
N ILE A 79 -13.34 -0.85 -18.19
CA ILE A 79 -14.80 -0.76 -18.06
C ILE A 79 -15.26 0.45 -17.26
N ILE A 80 -14.34 1.26 -16.74
CA ILE A 80 -14.66 2.49 -16.03
C ILE A 80 -15.43 3.42 -16.98
N ASP A 81 -16.47 4.07 -16.47
CA ASP A 81 -17.42 4.92 -17.19
C ASP A 81 -18.30 4.17 -18.22
N HIS A 82 -18.25 2.85 -18.27
CA HIS A 82 -19.19 2.07 -19.09
C HIS A 82 -20.44 1.69 -18.30
N ASP A 83 -21.54 1.62 -19.00
CA ASP A 83 -22.82 1.23 -18.43
C ASP A 83 -22.89 -0.29 -18.29
N MET A 84 -23.63 -0.75 -17.28
CA MET A 84 -23.84 -2.18 -17.02
C MET A 84 -24.63 -2.83 -18.16
N GLU A 85 -24.25 -4.06 -18.52
CA GLU A 85 -24.96 -4.83 -19.53
C GLU A 85 -26.40 -5.09 -19.14
N ASP A 86 -27.35 -5.02 -20.10
CA ASP A 86 -28.78 -5.18 -19.85
C ASP A 86 -29.12 -6.53 -19.18
N GLY A 87 -28.38 -7.59 -19.52
CA GLY A 87 -28.60 -8.94 -18.97
C GLY A 87 -28.47 -9.08 -17.47
N ILE A 88 -27.72 -8.19 -16.81
CA ILE A 88 -27.47 -8.22 -15.37
C ILE A 88 -28.04 -6.99 -14.63
N ARG A 89 -28.54 -6.01 -15.38
CA ARG A 89 -29.07 -4.75 -14.83
C ARG A 89 -30.29 -4.95 -13.93
N ASP A 90 -31.22 -5.80 -14.34
CA ASP A 90 -32.46 -6.08 -13.58
C ASP A 90 -32.16 -6.76 -12.25
N GLU A 91 -31.11 -7.61 -12.22
CA GLU A 91 -30.64 -8.21 -10.97
C GLU A 91 -29.97 -7.16 -10.08
N ALA A 92 -29.15 -6.26 -10.67
CA ALA A 92 -28.52 -5.15 -9.95
C ALA A 92 -29.57 -4.24 -9.29
N TYR A 93 -30.65 -3.92 -10.00
CA TYR A 93 -31.75 -3.13 -9.44
C TYR A 93 -32.43 -3.84 -8.28
N ARG A 94 -32.78 -5.13 -8.42
CA ARG A 94 -33.38 -5.92 -7.33
C ARG A 94 -32.49 -5.93 -6.09
N VAL A 95 -31.18 -6.23 -6.27
CA VAL A 95 -30.21 -6.25 -5.17
C VAL A 95 -30.08 -4.89 -4.50
N TRP A 96 -30.13 -3.80 -5.28
CA TRP A 96 -30.10 -2.44 -4.73
C TRP A 96 -31.27 -2.16 -3.79
N ILE A 97 -32.47 -2.58 -4.18
CA ILE A 97 -33.72 -2.36 -3.39
C ILE A 97 -33.82 -3.33 -2.23
N ASP A 98 -33.61 -4.63 -2.47
CA ASP A 98 -33.80 -5.69 -1.47
C ASP A 98 -32.67 -5.73 -0.45
N GLN A 99 -31.54 -5.08 -0.74
CA GLN A 99 -30.36 -5.02 0.13
C GLN A 99 -29.84 -6.42 0.52
N ASN A 100 -29.97 -7.39 -0.37
CA ASN A 100 -29.48 -8.75 -0.16
C ASN A 100 -28.44 -9.12 -1.21
N ILE A 101 -27.44 -9.89 -0.79
CA ILE A 101 -26.46 -10.46 -1.72
C ILE A 101 -27.18 -11.45 -2.64
N SER A 102 -26.91 -11.38 -3.94
CA SER A 102 -27.43 -12.30 -4.95
C SER A 102 -26.33 -12.78 -5.86
N THR A 103 -26.49 -13.97 -6.41
CA THR A 103 -25.56 -14.53 -7.39
C THR A 103 -26.32 -14.87 -8.68
N TYR A 104 -25.82 -14.38 -9.79
CA TYR A 104 -26.32 -14.64 -11.12
C TYR A 104 -25.28 -15.43 -11.91
N THR A 105 -25.73 -16.35 -12.74
CA THR A 105 -24.85 -17.10 -13.65
C THR A 105 -25.16 -16.73 -15.09
N ASP A 106 -24.20 -16.13 -15.76
CA ASP A 106 -24.22 -15.99 -17.22
C ASP A 106 -23.67 -17.28 -17.83
N GLU A 107 -24.51 -18.00 -18.55
CA GLU A 107 -24.14 -19.28 -19.19
C GLU A 107 -23.12 -19.12 -20.32
N GLY A 108 -22.80 -17.87 -20.69
CA GLY A 108 -21.92 -17.61 -21.82
C GLY A 108 -22.55 -17.95 -23.17
N SER A 109 -21.77 -17.93 -24.23
CA SER A 109 -22.25 -18.26 -25.57
C SER A 109 -21.23 -19.07 -26.38
N GLY A 110 -21.63 -20.24 -26.81
CA GLY A 110 -20.94 -21.07 -27.82
C GLY A 110 -19.75 -21.89 -27.30
N GLU A 111 -19.38 -22.91 -28.08
CA GLU A 111 -18.15 -23.67 -27.92
C GLU A 111 -17.19 -23.30 -29.07
N GLY A 112 -15.92 -22.95 -28.76
CA GLY A 112 -14.88 -22.68 -29.76
C GLY A 112 -14.14 -21.36 -29.57
N VAL A 113 -13.34 -21.01 -30.60
CA VAL A 113 -12.57 -19.76 -30.63
C VAL A 113 -13.51 -18.55 -30.70
N GLY A 114 -13.57 -17.75 -29.66
CA GLY A 114 -14.49 -16.59 -29.54
C GLY A 114 -15.71 -16.85 -28.65
N ALA A 115 -15.84 -18.04 -28.05
CA ALA A 115 -16.88 -18.33 -27.06
C ALA A 115 -16.74 -17.44 -25.83
N ARG A 116 -17.86 -16.91 -25.34
CA ARG A 116 -17.89 -16.22 -24.04
C ARG A 116 -17.84 -17.26 -22.93
N PRO A 117 -16.94 -17.15 -21.96
CA PRO A 117 -16.91 -18.08 -20.84
C PRO A 117 -18.19 -17.95 -20.00
N ARG A 118 -18.57 -19.03 -19.34
CA ARG A 118 -19.56 -18.98 -18.27
C ARG A 118 -19.03 -18.18 -17.10
N VAL A 119 -19.82 -17.24 -16.58
CA VAL A 119 -19.41 -16.31 -15.54
C VAL A 119 -20.40 -16.34 -14.38
N HIS A 120 -19.90 -16.47 -13.17
CA HIS A 120 -20.66 -16.24 -11.96
C HIS A 120 -20.49 -14.79 -11.54
N VAL A 121 -21.59 -14.06 -11.41
CA VAL A 121 -21.62 -12.67 -10.95
C VAL A 121 -22.30 -12.62 -9.59
N THR A 122 -21.55 -12.26 -8.56
CA THR A 122 -22.10 -12.03 -7.22
C THR A 122 -22.30 -10.54 -7.01
N PHE A 123 -23.53 -10.14 -6.72
CA PHE A 123 -23.92 -8.76 -6.45
C PHE A 123 -23.96 -8.54 -4.94
N VAL A 124 -23.23 -7.52 -4.48
CA VAL A 124 -23.07 -7.19 -3.06
C VAL A 124 -23.48 -5.72 -2.85
N PRO A 125 -24.65 -5.45 -2.29
CA PRO A 125 -25.05 -4.08 -1.98
C PRO A 125 -24.21 -3.57 -0.79
N ILE A 126 -23.60 -2.41 -0.95
CA ILE A 126 -22.91 -1.72 0.13
C ILE A 126 -23.94 -0.88 0.86
N VAL A 127 -24.31 -1.35 2.06
CA VAL A 127 -25.38 -0.73 2.85
C VAL A 127 -24.80 0.11 3.98
N ARG A 128 -25.35 1.32 4.16
CA ARG A 128 -25.04 2.21 5.28
C ARG A 128 -26.30 2.95 5.70
N ASN A 129 -26.56 3.02 7.00
CA ASN A 129 -27.75 3.67 7.55
C ASN A 129 -29.05 3.18 6.89
N ASN A 130 -29.17 1.88 6.69
CA ASN A 130 -30.31 1.20 6.05
C ASN A 130 -30.59 1.68 4.60
N ARG A 131 -29.55 2.14 3.90
CA ARG A 131 -29.60 2.59 2.52
C ARG A 131 -28.43 1.99 1.74
N THR A 132 -28.71 1.51 0.53
CA THR A 132 -27.66 1.11 -0.42
C THR A 132 -26.97 2.35 -0.94
N ILE A 133 -25.66 2.43 -0.81
CA ILE A 133 -24.84 3.58 -1.25
C ILE A 133 -24.05 3.28 -2.53
N ALA A 134 -23.76 1.99 -2.78
CA ALA A 134 -23.09 1.52 -3.98
C ALA A 134 -23.37 0.03 -4.17
N LEU A 135 -23.14 -0.47 -5.37
CA LEU A 135 -23.20 -1.88 -5.69
C LEU A 135 -21.80 -2.39 -6.06
N LEU A 136 -21.36 -3.43 -5.38
CA LEU A 136 -20.13 -4.15 -5.73
C LEU A 136 -20.51 -5.43 -6.46
N THR A 137 -19.88 -5.73 -7.61
CA THR A 137 -20.03 -7.01 -8.28
C THR A 137 -18.71 -7.76 -8.32
N SER A 138 -18.76 -9.07 -8.12
CA SER A 138 -17.64 -9.99 -8.26
C SER A 138 -17.89 -10.90 -9.46
N HIS A 139 -17.01 -10.83 -10.46
CA HIS A 139 -17.11 -11.57 -11.73
C HIS A 139 -16.06 -12.68 -11.75
N LYS A 140 -16.50 -13.92 -11.62
CA LYS A 140 -15.65 -15.13 -11.61
C LYS A 140 -15.93 -15.99 -12.81
N ILE A 141 -14.89 -16.35 -13.56
CA ILE A 141 -15.02 -17.33 -14.66
C ILE A 141 -15.32 -18.70 -14.04
N ALA A 142 -16.43 -19.30 -14.45
CA ALA A 142 -16.74 -20.65 -14.05
C ALA A 142 -15.70 -21.62 -14.67
N THR A 143 -14.94 -22.28 -13.83
CA THR A 143 -14.02 -23.33 -14.27
C THR A 143 -14.82 -24.52 -14.77
N PRO A 144 -14.48 -25.11 -15.95
CA PRO A 144 -15.11 -26.35 -16.39
C PRO A 144 -14.94 -27.43 -15.32
N SER A 145 -15.98 -28.20 -15.11
CA SER A 145 -16.18 -29.24 -14.10
C SER A 145 -14.94 -30.12 -13.84
N GLY A 146 -14.07 -29.68 -12.96
CA GLY A 146 -13.15 -30.52 -12.21
C GLY A 146 -13.65 -30.56 -10.76
N TYR A 147 -13.32 -31.59 -10.01
CA TYR A 147 -13.55 -31.56 -8.56
C TYR A 147 -12.71 -30.43 -7.96
N PRO A 148 -13.34 -29.44 -7.28
CA PRO A 148 -12.56 -28.37 -6.64
C PRO A 148 -11.59 -28.98 -5.64
N SER A 149 -10.39 -28.42 -5.56
CA SER A 149 -9.47 -28.81 -4.49
C SER A 149 -9.98 -28.28 -3.14
N ILE A 150 -9.53 -28.86 -2.04
CA ILE A 150 -9.84 -28.34 -0.70
C ILE A 150 -9.45 -26.86 -0.59
N SER A 151 -8.36 -26.47 -1.23
CA SER A 151 -7.91 -25.07 -1.26
C SER A 151 -8.91 -24.17 -1.99
N ASP A 152 -9.48 -24.63 -3.11
CA ASP A 152 -10.44 -23.84 -3.89
C ASP A 152 -11.72 -23.61 -3.09
N GLU A 153 -12.24 -24.66 -2.41
CA GLU A 153 -13.43 -24.54 -1.54
C GLU A 153 -13.18 -23.57 -0.37
N VAL A 154 -12.00 -23.63 0.25
CA VAL A 154 -11.63 -22.73 1.36
C VAL A 154 -11.50 -21.28 0.88
N TYR A 155 -10.89 -21.06 -0.27
CA TYR A 155 -10.77 -19.70 -0.82
C TYR A 155 -12.12 -19.14 -1.25
N GLU A 156 -13.00 -19.95 -1.82
CA GLU A 156 -14.36 -19.54 -2.18
C GLU A 156 -15.18 -19.16 -0.92
N TYR A 157 -15.19 -20.01 0.08
CA TYR A 157 -15.84 -19.72 1.36
C TYR A 157 -15.26 -18.45 2.03
N THR A 158 -13.95 -18.26 1.97
CA THR A 158 -13.28 -17.08 2.52
C THR A 158 -13.69 -15.80 1.78
N ALA A 159 -13.74 -15.86 0.44
CA ALA A 159 -14.16 -14.73 -0.40
C ALA A 159 -15.62 -14.34 -0.13
N ASP A 160 -16.52 -15.33 -0.08
CA ASP A 160 -17.95 -15.12 0.22
C ASP A 160 -18.15 -14.51 1.61
N THR A 161 -17.39 -14.98 2.59
CA THR A 161 -17.38 -14.40 3.94
C THR A 161 -16.91 -12.94 3.91
N MET A 162 -15.84 -12.62 3.20
CA MET A 162 -15.36 -11.25 3.08
C MET A 162 -16.33 -10.34 2.34
N LEU A 163 -16.98 -10.81 1.27
CA LEU A 163 -18.03 -10.08 0.58
C LEU A 163 -19.22 -9.80 1.50
N SER A 164 -19.62 -10.80 2.31
CA SER A 164 -20.65 -10.64 3.34
C SER A 164 -20.25 -9.63 4.42
N MET A 165 -18.96 -9.56 4.80
CA MET A 165 -18.44 -8.56 5.72
C MET A 165 -18.48 -7.15 5.12
N VAL A 166 -18.20 -7.00 3.81
CA VAL A 166 -18.36 -5.71 3.11
C VAL A 166 -19.80 -5.26 3.14
N HIS A 167 -20.73 -6.15 2.81
CA HIS A 167 -22.17 -5.90 2.84
C HIS A 167 -22.67 -5.46 4.23
N SER A 168 -22.31 -6.22 5.27
CA SER A 168 -22.72 -5.96 6.66
C SER A 168 -21.94 -4.83 7.35
N GLY A 169 -20.98 -4.21 6.68
CA GLY A 169 -20.18 -3.13 7.24
C GLY A 169 -19.10 -3.55 8.24
N LEU A 170 -18.85 -4.87 8.38
CA LEU A 170 -17.89 -5.43 9.32
C LEU A 170 -16.44 -5.29 8.85
N TRP A 171 -16.21 -5.08 7.56
CA TRP A 171 -14.88 -4.91 6.97
C TRP A 171 -14.95 -4.03 5.70
N PRO A 172 -13.94 -3.21 5.40
CA PRO A 172 -12.77 -2.90 6.22
C PRO A 172 -13.14 -2.15 7.51
N ASP A 173 -12.39 -2.40 8.59
CA ASP A 173 -12.57 -1.68 9.85
C ASP A 173 -11.92 -0.29 9.75
N PRO A 174 -12.67 0.82 9.90
CA PRO A 174 -12.11 2.16 9.85
C PRO A 174 -11.03 2.44 10.91
N LEU A 175 -11.11 1.73 12.06
CA LEU A 175 -10.18 1.91 13.16
C LEU A 175 -8.90 1.09 13.00
N ALA A 176 -8.93 0.00 12.22
CA ALA A 176 -7.75 -0.83 11.96
C ALA A 176 -6.76 -0.19 10.98
N GLN A 177 -7.16 0.83 10.24
CA GLN A 177 -6.32 1.55 9.29
C GLN A 177 -5.37 2.54 9.98
N GLY A 178 -4.42 2.02 10.75
CA GLY A 178 -3.22 2.74 11.15
C GLY A 178 -2.26 2.92 9.98
N ASN A 179 -2.37 4.03 9.31
CA ASN A 179 -1.31 4.83 8.68
C ASN A 179 -0.28 4.22 7.73
N ASN A 180 -0.37 3.04 7.14
CA ASN A 180 0.52 2.78 6.00
C ASN A 180 0.10 1.56 5.17
N THR A 181 -0.64 1.77 4.10
CA THR A 181 -0.93 0.72 3.09
C THR A 181 0.31 0.36 2.26
N GLN A 182 1.34 1.23 2.24
CA GLN A 182 2.60 0.93 1.58
C GLN A 182 3.35 -0.21 2.28
N GLY A 183 3.51 -1.31 1.58
CA GLY A 183 4.22 -2.50 2.07
C GLY A 183 3.35 -3.51 2.82
N ASN A 184 2.02 -3.41 2.75
CA ASN A 184 1.14 -4.46 3.23
C ASN A 184 1.41 -5.77 2.46
N PRO A 185 1.42 -6.93 3.14
CA PRO A 185 1.50 -8.22 2.47
C PRO A 185 0.24 -8.43 1.62
N ARG A 186 0.43 -9.01 0.43
CA ARG A 186 -0.62 -9.34 -0.53
C ARG A 186 -0.88 -10.84 -0.54
N VAL A 187 -2.02 -11.24 -1.08
CA VAL A 187 -2.38 -12.68 -1.21
C VAL A 187 -1.32 -13.45 -1.98
N ILE A 188 -0.75 -12.86 -3.03
CA ILE A 188 0.30 -13.48 -3.85
C ILE A 188 1.63 -13.66 -3.09
N ASP A 189 1.92 -12.81 -2.11
CA ASP A 189 3.14 -12.93 -1.29
C ASP A 189 3.06 -14.17 -0.41
N GLY A 190 1.90 -14.44 0.19
CA GLY A 190 1.59 -15.62 0.98
C GLY A 190 0.30 -15.44 1.76
N ILE A 191 -0.53 -16.47 1.77
CA ILE A 191 -1.81 -16.51 2.48
C ILE A 191 -1.91 -17.76 3.34
N ILE A 192 -2.46 -17.61 4.54
CA ILE A 192 -2.80 -18.67 5.47
C ILE A 192 -4.24 -18.44 5.92
N VAL A 193 -5.09 -19.45 5.81
CA VAL A 193 -6.47 -19.39 6.32
C VAL A 193 -6.56 -20.20 7.61
N LEU A 194 -7.10 -19.57 8.63
CA LEU A 194 -7.27 -20.16 9.97
C LEU A 194 -8.75 -20.46 10.24
N ASP A 195 -8.98 -21.55 10.94
CA ASP A 195 -10.27 -21.84 11.57
C ASP A 195 -10.51 -20.98 12.85
N PRO A 196 -11.70 -21.03 13.47
CA PRO A 196 -11.99 -20.31 14.70
C PRO A 196 -11.06 -20.64 15.88
N SER A 197 -10.43 -21.81 15.87
CA SER A 197 -9.48 -22.24 16.92
C SER A 197 -8.04 -21.78 16.68
N GLY A 198 -7.76 -21.13 15.54
CA GLY A 198 -6.41 -20.68 15.12
C GLY A 198 -5.59 -21.79 14.47
N ARG A 199 -6.23 -22.89 14.04
CA ARG A 199 -5.57 -23.93 13.26
C ARG A 199 -5.56 -23.56 11.78
N VAL A 200 -4.47 -23.87 11.14
CA VAL A 200 -4.28 -23.66 9.71
C VAL A 200 -5.14 -24.66 8.92
N VAL A 201 -6.09 -24.15 8.15
CA VAL A 201 -6.91 -24.92 7.21
C VAL A 201 -6.20 -25.07 5.88
N VAL A 202 -5.69 -23.94 5.33
CA VAL A 202 -4.93 -23.88 4.08
C VAL A 202 -3.80 -22.88 4.24
N ALA A 203 -2.63 -23.21 3.69
CA ALA A 203 -1.50 -22.31 3.54
C ALA A 203 -0.98 -22.36 2.11
N SER A 204 -0.74 -21.19 1.52
CA SER A 204 -0.14 -21.15 0.17
C SER A 204 1.30 -21.68 0.19
N PRO A 205 1.81 -22.15 -0.96
CA PRO A 205 3.20 -22.61 -1.07
C PRO A 205 4.22 -21.56 -0.60
N ASN A 206 3.97 -20.27 -0.86
CA ASN A 206 4.83 -19.19 -0.41
C ASN A 206 4.83 -19.05 1.12
N ALA A 207 3.67 -19.16 1.77
CA ALA A 207 3.56 -19.14 3.22
C ALA A 207 4.31 -20.31 3.87
N ASN A 208 4.09 -21.54 3.37
CA ASN A 208 4.83 -22.72 3.81
C ASN A 208 6.36 -22.56 3.62
N SER A 209 6.79 -22.01 2.47
CA SER A 209 8.20 -21.74 2.19
C SER A 209 8.81 -20.71 3.16
N MET A 210 8.06 -19.67 3.55
CA MET A 210 8.51 -18.69 4.55
C MET A 210 8.72 -19.34 5.92
N TYR A 211 7.76 -20.14 6.37
CA TYR A 211 7.87 -20.86 7.65
C TYR A 211 9.01 -21.88 7.66
N ASN A 212 9.22 -22.58 6.53
CA ASN A 212 10.36 -23.50 6.41
C ASN A 212 11.72 -22.76 6.49
N ARG A 213 11.82 -21.56 5.90
CA ARG A 213 13.03 -20.71 6.04
C ARG A 213 13.24 -20.20 7.47
N MET A 214 12.19 -20.04 8.25
CA MET A 214 12.28 -19.70 9.67
C MET A 214 12.66 -20.90 10.55
N GLY A 215 12.69 -22.11 10.00
CA GLY A 215 13.15 -23.33 10.71
C GLY A 215 12.04 -24.35 10.97
N MET A 216 10.83 -24.14 10.47
CA MET A 216 9.78 -25.16 10.55
C MET A 216 10.11 -26.35 9.65
N THR A 217 9.80 -27.56 10.09
CA THR A 217 9.86 -28.77 9.28
C THR A 217 8.45 -29.27 8.98
N GLY A 218 8.14 -29.45 7.68
CA GLY A 218 6.84 -29.93 7.23
C GLY A 218 5.90 -28.81 6.75
N TYR A 219 4.61 -29.02 6.94
CA TYR A 219 3.53 -28.15 6.47
C TYR A 219 2.78 -27.51 7.62
N LEU A 220 2.25 -26.30 7.39
CA LEU A 220 1.47 -25.55 8.37
C LEU A 220 0.09 -26.14 8.62
N GLU A 221 -0.51 -26.80 7.63
CA GLU A 221 -1.88 -27.28 7.66
C GLU A 221 -2.14 -28.18 8.88
N LYS A 222 -3.29 -28.00 9.51
CA LYS A 222 -3.75 -28.67 10.73
C LYS A 222 -2.98 -28.30 12.01
N GLN A 223 -1.92 -27.50 11.94
CA GLN A 223 -1.20 -27.00 13.11
C GLN A 223 -1.84 -25.71 13.64
N ASN A 224 -1.69 -25.41 14.91
CA ASN A 224 -2.05 -24.09 15.45
C ASN A 224 -0.93 -23.10 15.12
N LEU A 225 -1.25 -22.02 14.40
CA LEU A 225 -0.27 -21.07 13.89
C LEU A 225 0.53 -20.39 15.01
N ALA A 226 -0.16 -20.03 16.10
CA ALA A 226 0.49 -19.38 17.25
C ALA A 226 1.47 -20.31 17.96
N ASP A 227 1.13 -21.60 18.11
CA ASP A 227 2.00 -22.57 18.78
C ASP A 227 3.24 -22.89 17.93
N VAL A 228 3.06 -23.08 16.62
CA VAL A 228 4.19 -23.30 15.69
C VAL A 228 5.14 -22.08 15.72
N THR A 229 4.59 -20.88 15.62
CA THR A 229 5.42 -19.66 15.61
C THR A 229 6.15 -19.47 16.95
N ARG A 230 5.45 -19.72 18.07
CA ARG A 230 6.06 -19.63 19.41
C ARG A 230 7.21 -20.62 19.60
N ALA A 231 7.08 -21.83 19.08
CA ALA A 231 8.13 -22.84 19.16
C ALA A 231 9.41 -22.48 18.39
N MET A 232 9.32 -21.56 17.43
CA MET A 232 10.44 -21.08 16.61
C MET A 232 11.09 -19.81 17.17
N LEU A 233 10.46 -19.13 18.14
CA LEU A 233 11.04 -17.93 18.75
C LEU A 233 12.31 -18.29 19.54
N PRO A 234 13.32 -17.41 19.58
CA PRO A 234 14.51 -17.60 20.39
C PRO A 234 14.18 -17.82 21.86
N ALA A 235 15.00 -18.63 22.55
CA ALA A 235 14.80 -18.91 23.97
C ALA A 235 14.84 -17.61 24.80
N GLY A 236 13.74 -17.32 25.51
CA GLY A 236 13.58 -16.11 26.32
C GLY A 236 12.84 -14.96 25.62
N GLU A 237 12.62 -15.02 24.32
CA GLU A 237 11.74 -14.08 23.64
C GLU A 237 10.27 -14.54 23.74
N GLN A 238 9.41 -13.62 24.13
CA GLN A 238 7.96 -13.82 24.11
C GLN A 238 7.35 -13.03 22.97
N ALA A 239 6.37 -13.64 22.29
CA ALA A 239 5.56 -12.90 21.35
C ALA A 239 4.89 -11.73 22.06
N ASP A 240 5.04 -10.52 21.51
CA ASP A 240 4.31 -9.35 21.99
C ASP A 240 2.79 -9.54 21.80
N GLU A 241 2.00 -8.67 22.43
CA GLU A 241 0.54 -8.75 22.36
C GLU A 241 0.02 -8.65 20.92
N THR A 242 0.61 -7.76 20.11
CA THR A 242 0.25 -7.56 18.70
C THR A 242 0.48 -8.83 17.89
N LEU A 243 1.65 -9.45 18.04
CA LEU A 243 1.98 -10.71 17.36
C LEU A 243 1.03 -11.83 17.78
N GLN A 244 0.70 -11.92 19.08
CA GLN A 244 -0.26 -12.93 19.57
C GLN A 244 -1.65 -12.74 18.97
N LEU A 245 -2.15 -11.50 18.87
CA LEU A 245 -3.44 -11.18 18.26
C LEU A 245 -3.46 -11.50 16.76
N VAL A 246 -2.38 -11.17 16.04
CA VAL A 246 -2.23 -11.48 14.61
C VAL A 246 -2.20 -12.99 14.39
N LEU A 247 -1.37 -13.73 15.11
CA LEU A 247 -1.25 -15.19 14.96
C LEU A 247 -2.53 -15.94 15.35
N ALA A 248 -3.30 -15.40 16.28
CA ALA A 248 -4.60 -15.95 16.66
C ALA A 248 -5.74 -15.52 15.71
N GLY A 249 -5.49 -14.62 14.76
CA GLY A 249 -6.50 -14.11 13.82
C GLY A 249 -7.63 -13.34 14.52
N ARG A 250 -7.34 -12.58 15.58
CA ARG A 250 -8.37 -11.92 16.40
C ARG A 250 -8.61 -10.46 16.09
N SER A 251 -7.68 -9.82 15.39
CA SER A 251 -7.76 -8.38 15.09
C SER A 251 -7.14 -8.10 13.74
N ASP A 252 -7.66 -7.11 13.00
CA ASP A 252 -7.04 -6.62 11.77
C ASP A 252 -5.84 -5.76 12.14
N LEU A 253 -4.72 -6.41 12.37
CA LEU A 253 -3.46 -5.80 12.78
C LEU A 253 -2.31 -6.29 11.90
N ARG A 254 -1.26 -5.48 11.88
CA ARG A 254 0.00 -5.79 11.19
C ARG A 254 1.13 -5.90 12.19
N THR A 255 2.02 -6.87 11.97
CA THR A 255 3.24 -7.06 12.76
C THR A 255 4.38 -7.53 11.88
N GLU A 256 5.60 -7.42 12.38
CA GLU A 256 6.80 -7.98 11.75
C GLU A 256 7.36 -9.08 12.65
N LEU A 257 7.49 -10.27 12.09
CA LEU A 257 8.07 -11.42 12.76
C LEU A 257 9.53 -11.57 12.32
N VAL A 258 10.44 -11.64 13.30
CA VAL A 258 11.87 -11.84 13.07
C VAL A 258 12.30 -13.13 13.74
N ILE A 259 12.65 -14.13 12.94
CA ILE A 259 13.15 -15.43 13.44
C ILE A 259 14.41 -15.78 12.68
N ALA A 260 15.49 -16.06 13.39
CA ALA A 260 16.81 -16.34 12.84
C ALA A 260 17.28 -15.18 11.92
N ARG A 261 17.32 -15.41 10.61
CA ARG A 261 17.68 -14.38 9.60
C ARG A 261 16.51 -13.94 8.75
N ALA A 262 15.34 -14.52 8.94
CA ALA A 262 14.14 -14.20 8.18
C ALA A 262 13.35 -13.07 8.86
N ARG A 263 12.85 -12.15 8.04
CA ARG A 263 11.91 -11.10 8.44
C ARG A 263 10.65 -11.22 7.62
N VAL A 264 9.53 -11.45 8.30
CA VAL A 264 8.24 -11.64 7.65
C VAL A 264 7.26 -10.63 8.19
N THR A 265 6.70 -9.80 7.31
CA THR A 265 5.56 -8.95 7.67
C THR A 265 4.30 -9.79 7.58
N MET A 266 3.47 -9.72 8.61
CA MET A 266 2.19 -10.43 8.70
C MET A 266 1.07 -9.45 8.95
N ARG A 267 -0.09 -9.70 8.33
CA ARG A 267 -1.35 -9.01 8.61
C ARG A 267 -2.45 -10.03 8.81
N SER A 268 -3.25 -9.85 9.82
CA SER A 268 -4.41 -10.67 10.11
C SER A 268 -5.69 -9.92 9.74
N ILE A 269 -6.62 -10.62 9.10
CA ILE A 269 -7.97 -10.14 8.81
C ILE A 269 -8.93 -11.18 9.41
N PRO A 270 -9.61 -10.87 10.53
CA PRO A 270 -10.60 -11.75 11.12
C PRO A 270 -11.79 -11.97 10.16
N LEU A 271 -12.19 -13.20 9.95
CA LEU A 271 -13.41 -13.54 9.22
C LEU A 271 -14.60 -13.51 10.20
N LEU A 272 -15.50 -12.57 9.99
CA LEU A 272 -16.62 -12.27 10.88
C LEU A 272 -17.92 -12.56 10.16
N ALA A 273 -18.83 -13.24 10.83
CA ALA A 273 -20.19 -13.46 10.37
C ALA A 273 -21.19 -12.84 11.34
N GLN A 274 -22.19 -12.17 10.80
CA GLN A 274 -23.31 -11.66 11.58
C GLN A 274 -24.38 -12.75 11.68
N ARG A 275 -24.46 -13.39 12.85
CA ARG A 275 -25.47 -14.39 13.14
C ARG A 275 -26.50 -13.84 14.12
N ARG A 276 -27.71 -13.56 13.60
CA ARG A 276 -28.82 -12.94 14.36
C ARG A 276 -28.36 -11.56 14.92
N ALA A 277 -28.20 -11.46 16.24
CA ALA A 277 -27.78 -10.22 16.91
C ALA A 277 -26.32 -10.24 17.40
N ARG A 278 -25.51 -11.22 16.98
CA ARG A 278 -24.13 -11.40 17.43
C ARG A 278 -23.17 -11.47 16.24
N ILE A 279 -22.01 -10.88 16.43
CA ILE A 279 -20.88 -11.03 15.51
C ILE A 279 -20.03 -12.19 16.04
N GLU A 280 -19.87 -13.22 15.23
CA GLU A 280 -19.06 -14.40 15.54
C GLU A 280 -17.86 -14.48 14.59
N ARG A 281 -16.72 -14.88 15.11
CA ARG A 281 -15.52 -15.09 14.31
C ARG A 281 -15.51 -16.52 13.77
N GLU A 282 -15.54 -16.67 12.47
CA GLU A 282 -15.52 -17.96 11.76
C GLU A 282 -14.11 -18.41 11.37
N GLY A 283 -13.11 -17.54 11.53
CA GLY A 283 -11.73 -17.83 11.21
C GLY A 283 -10.91 -16.55 11.04
N ALA A 284 -9.85 -16.64 10.27
CA ALA A 284 -9.07 -15.48 9.86
C ALA A 284 -8.26 -15.75 8.59
N VAL A 285 -7.95 -14.71 7.87
CA VAL A 285 -6.93 -14.69 6.83
C VAL A 285 -5.67 -14.05 7.39
N ILE A 286 -4.54 -14.71 7.26
CA ILE A 286 -3.22 -14.16 7.56
C ILE A 286 -2.48 -13.98 6.24
N LEU A 287 -2.17 -12.74 5.90
CA LEU A 287 -1.30 -12.40 4.79
C LEU A 287 0.13 -12.30 5.30
N CYS A 288 1.08 -12.84 4.57
CA CYS A 288 2.49 -12.83 4.98
C CYS A 288 3.41 -12.51 3.79
N ARG A 289 4.45 -11.71 4.05
CA ARG A 289 5.45 -11.30 3.06
C ARG A 289 6.84 -11.38 3.64
N ASP A 290 7.73 -12.06 2.94
CA ASP A 290 9.16 -12.06 3.26
C ASP A 290 9.77 -10.71 2.83
N VAL A 291 10.23 -9.96 3.81
CA VAL A 291 10.88 -8.66 3.62
C VAL A 291 12.37 -8.70 3.96
N THR A 292 12.95 -9.88 4.12
CA THR A 292 14.35 -10.08 4.55
C THR A 292 15.33 -9.34 3.65
N GLU A 293 15.27 -9.60 2.34
CA GLU A 293 16.17 -8.96 1.37
C GLU A 293 15.88 -7.46 1.22
N LEU A 294 14.63 -7.04 1.29
CA LEU A 294 14.26 -5.63 1.24
C LEU A 294 14.89 -4.88 2.42
N ARG A 295 14.70 -5.39 3.63
CA ARG A 295 15.25 -4.79 4.86
C ARG A 295 16.78 -4.80 4.87
N ARG A 296 17.39 -5.87 4.36
CA ARG A 296 18.85 -5.94 4.22
C ARG A 296 19.37 -4.81 3.32
N ARG A 297 18.75 -4.63 2.15
CA ARG A 297 19.12 -3.56 1.21
C ARG A 297 18.90 -2.16 1.77
N GLU A 298 17.79 -1.94 2.48
CA GLU A 298 17.54 -0.67 3.16
C GLU A 298 18.65 -0.34 4.19
N LEU A 299 19.03 -1.32 5.01
CA LEU A 299 20.12 -1.17 5.98
C LEU A 299 21.47 -0.93 5.31
N GLU A 300 21.76 -1.63 4.20
CA GLU A 300 23.00 -1.39 3.42
C GLU A 300 23.03 0.04 2.85
N LEU A 301 21.91 0.54 2.32
CA LEU A 301 21.80 1.91 1.84
C LEU A 301 21.99 2.93 2.96
N MET A 302 21.30 2.75 4.09
CA MET A 302 21.47 3.62 5.26
C MET A 302 22.91 3.65 5.77
N THR A 303 23.59 2.50 5.78
CA THR A 303 24.99 2.41 6.18
C THR A 303 25.91 3.13 5.20
N LYS A 304 25.66 2.97 3.89
CA LYS A 304 26.42 3.71 2.85
C LYS A 304 26.23 5.22 3.00
N ASP A 305 25.00 5.69 3.20
CA ASP A 305 24.70 7.11 3.39
C ASP A 305 25.36 7.67 4.66
N ALA A 306 25.38 6.90 5.75
CA ALA A 306 26.11 7.28 6.97
C ALA A 306 27.62 7.36 6.72
N THR A 307 28.19 6.41 5.99
CA THR A 307 29.61 6.40 5.63
C THR A 307 29.98 7.59 4.74
N ILE A 308 29.14 7.88 3.74
CA ILE A 308 29.35 9.04 2.85
C ILE A 308 29.33 10.34 3.66
N ARG A 309 28.37 10.51 4.57
CA ARG A 309 28.32 11.69 5.46
C ARG A 309 29.58 11.81 6.33
N GLU A 310 30.06 10.70 6.90
CA GLU A 310 31.30 10.69 7.68
C GLU A 310 32.52 11.10 6.84
N ILE A 311 32.63 10.61 5.60
CA ILE A 311 33.69 11.01 4.66
C ILE A 311 33.62 12.51 4.39
N HIS A 312 32.46 13.07 4.13
CA HIS A 312 32.26 14.50 3.91
C HIS A 312 32.71 15.34 5.12
N HIS A 313 32.32 14.92 6.34
CA HIS A 313 32.74 15.58 7.56
C HIS A 313 34.25 15.56 7.74
N ARG A 314 34.91 14.44 7.44
CA ARG A 314 36.39 14.32 7.51
C ARG A 314 37.11 15.17 6.46
N VAL A 315 36.60 15.22 5.23
CA VAL A 315 37.13 16.06 4.18
C VAL A 315 37.05 17.54 4.58
N LYS A 316 35.90 18.00 5.10
CA LYS A 316 35.70 19.35 5.62
C LYS A 316 36.72 19.69 6.72
N ASN A 317 36.90 18.81 7.71
CA ASN A 317 37.85 19.01 8.79
C ASN A 317 39.31 19.09 8.27
N ASN A 318 39.65 18.24 7.31
CA ASN A 318 41.01 18.29 6.68
C ASN A 318 41.24 19.59 5.91
N LEU A 319 40.25 20.06 5.13
CA LEU A 319 40.36 21.34 4.39
C LEU A 319 40.48 22.54 5.34
N GLN A 320 39.76 22.52 6.47
CA GLN A 320 39.89 23.54 7.51
C GLN A 320 41.29 23.55 8.12
N THR A 321 41.86 22.38 8.40
CA THR A 321 43.20 22.21 8.96
C THR A 321 44.25 22.73 7.97
N VAL A 322 44.15 22.38 6.68
CA VAL A 322 45.01 22.85 5.61
C VAL A 322 44.95 24.39 5.49
N SER A 323 43.72 24.94 5.52
CA SER A 323 43.54 26.41 5.48
C SER A 323 44.19 27.11 6.67
N ALA A 324 44.09 26.55 7.87
CA ALA A 324 44.72 27.07 9.07
C ALA A 324 46.27 27.04 8.97
N LEU A 325 46.84 25.95 8.45
CA LEU A 325 48.30 25.82 8.22
C LEU A 325 48.81 26.82 7.16
N LEU A 326 48.10 26.97 6.05
CA LEU A 326 48.44 27.95 5.01
C LEU A 326 48.40 29.38 5.57
N ARG A 327 47.40 29.70 6.42
CA ARG A 327 47.32 31.01 7.11
C ARG A 327 48.48 31.25 8.05
N LEU A 328 48.94 30.24 8.78
CA LEU A 328 50.12 30.35 9.64
C LEU A 328 51.41 30.53 8.85
N GLN A 329 51.53 29.85 7.71
CA GLN A 329 52.70 30.02 6.81
C GLN A 329 52.72 31.40 6.14
N SER A 330 51.56 31.90 5.67
CA SER A 330 51.44 33.24 5.07
C SER A 330 51.95 34.34 6.03
N ARG A 331 51.64 34.23 7.33
CA ARG A 331 52.10 35.18 8.37
C ARG A 331 53.64 35.16 8.59
N ARG A 332 54.30 34.06 8.24
CA ARG A 332 55.77 33.91 8.40
C ARG A 332 56.55 34.32 7.16
N MET A 333 55.87 34.60 6.05
CA MET A 333 56.55 34.99 4.82
C MET A 333 57.05 36.42 4.90
N THR A 334 58.30 36.65 4.43
CA THR A 334 58.94 37.91 4.42
C THR A 334 58.84 38.70 3.11
N THR A 335 58.42 37.99 2.02
CA THR A 335 58.21 38.59 0.70
C THR A 335 56.72 38.67 0.37
N ASP A 336 56.32 39.78 -0.25
CA ASP A 336 54.94 40.02 -0.63
C ASP A 336 54.48 39.04 -1.70
N GLU A 337 55.34 38.60 -2.59
CA GLU A 337 55.08 37.66 -3.65
C GLU A 337 54.73 36.26 -3.08
N ALA A 338 55.46 35.77 -2.08
CA ALA A 338 55.21 34.51 -1.40
C ALA A 338 53.91 34.58 -0.58
N ARG A 339 53.58 35.72 0.04
CA ARG A 339 52.33 35.94 0.78
C ARG A 339 51.11 35.87 -0.15
N GLN A 340 51.19 36.57 -1.31
CA GLN A 340 50.12 36.53 -2.32
C GLN A 340 49.88 35.12 -2.87
N GLY A 341 50.97 34.36 -3.12
CA GLY A 341 50.84 32.95 -3.56
C GLY A 341 50.08 32.06 -2.56
N LEU A 342 50.40 32.20 -1.26
CA LEU A 342 49.70 31.45 -0.19
C LEU A 342 48.25 31.89 0.00
N GLU A 343 47.95 33.18 -0.16
CA GLU A 343 46.57 33.69 -0.13
C GLU A 343 45.73 33.16 -1.29
N GLN A 344 46.32 33.04 -2.48
CA GLN A 344 45.67 32.42 -3.61
C GLN A 344 45.43 30.93 -3.39
N ALA A 345 46.35 30.20 -2.78
CA ALA A 345 46.17 28.80 -2.41
C ALA A 345 45.02 28.62 -1.35
N MET A 346 44.99 29.52 -0.34
CA MET A 346 43.91 29.51 0.64
C MET A 346 42.52 29.74 0.00
N ARG A 347 42.41 30.67 -0.95
CA ARG A 347 41.15 30.90 -1.69
C ARG A 347 40.71 29.65 -2.44
N ARG A 348 41.62 28.95 -3.13
CA ARG A 348 41.33 27.70 -3.84
C ARG A 348 40.85 26.61 -2.89
N VAL A 349 41.49 26.45 -1.73
CA VAL A 349 41.08 25.46 -0.72
C VAL A 349 39.68 25.79 -0.14
N ALA A 350 39.41 27.08 0.13
CA ALA A 350 38.09 27.52 0.58
C ALA A 350 37.01 27.24 -0.46
N THR A 351 37.26 27.52 -1.74
CA THR A 351 36.30 27.20 -2.83
C THR A 351 36.03 25.70 -2.91
N ILE A 352 37.06 24.85 -2.83
CA ILE A 352 36.88 23.38 -2.82
C ILE A 352 36.07 22.96 -1.64
N ALA A 353 36.28 23.50 -0.45
CA ALA A 353 35.52 23.19 0.76
C ALA A 353 34.03 23.53 0.60
N THR A 354 33.72 24.69 0.02
CA THR A 354 32.34 25.13 -0.21
C THR A 354 31.62 24.26 -1.24
N VAL A 355 32.27 23.95 -2.37
CA VAL A 355 31.71 23.03 -3.39
C VAL A 355 31.50 21.65 -2.80
N HIS A 356 32.45 21.14 -2.03
CA HIS A 356 32.30 19.82 -1.36
C HIS A 356 31.16 19.81 -0.33
N GLU A 357 30.97 20.91 0.39
CA GLU A 357 29.86 21.05 1.35
C GLU A 357 28.51 21.08 0.63
N ALA A 358 28.38 21.79 -0.47
CA ALA A 358 27.18 21.84 -1.29
C ALA A 358 26.82 20.47 -1.89
N LEU A 359 27.81 19.76 -2.45
CA LEU A 359 27.61 18.42 -2.98
C LEU A 359 27.23 17.40 -1.88
N SER A 360 27.70 17.61 -0.64
CA SER A 360 27.36 16.73 0.47
C SER A 360 25.94 16.94 1.02
N GLN A 361 25.40 18.15 0.89
CA GLN A 361 24.01 18.46 1.28
C GLN A 361 23.02 18.02 0.19
N GLY A 362 23.43 17.99 -1.06
CA GLY A 362 22.59 17.62 -2.21
C GLY A 362 22.27 16.13 -2.33
N LEU A 363 22.86 15.24 -1.55
CA LEU A 363 22.52 13.81 -1.53
C LEU A 363 21.17 13.48 -0.86
N THR A 364 20.53 14.48 -0.23
CA THR A 364 19.26 14.30 0.49
C THR A 364 18.14 15.25 0.06
N GLN A 365 18.42 16.27 -0.78
CA GLN A 365 17.40 17.22 -1.24
C GLN A 365 17.84 17.81 -2.60
N ASN A 366 16.90 18.17 -3.46
CA ASN A 366 17.15 18.99 -4.64
C ASN A 366 17.94 20.22 -4.23
N VAL A 367 19.15 20.38 -4.77
CA VAL A 367 20.00 21.54 -4.46
C VAL A 367 19.45 22.74 -5.23
N ASP A 368 19.07 23.77 -4.49
CA ASP A 368 18.80 25.07 -5.09
C ASP A 368 20.15 25.69 -5.52
N PHE A 369 20.40 25.61 -6.83
CA PHE A 369 21.65 26.06 -7.41
C PHE A 369 21.79 27.58 -7.32
N ASP A 370 20.68 28.29 -7.23
CA ASP A 370 20.68 29.76 -7.09
C ASP A 370 21.20 30.16 -5.71
N GLU A 371 20.83 29.49 -4.64
CA GLU A 371 21.37 29.74 -3.29
C GLU A 371 22.86 29.43 -3.19
N LEU A 372 23.32 28.37 -3.87
CA LEU A 372 24.74 28.02 -3.94
C LEU A 372 25.55 29.09 -4.62
N ILE A 373 25.11 29.59 -5.78
CA ILE A 373 25.79 30.64 -6.55
C ILE A 373 25.78 31.95 -5.78
N GLU A 374 24.68 32.33 -5.14
CA GLU A 374 24.59 33.55 -4.35
C GLU A 374 25.59 33.56 -3.20
N ARG A 375 25.74 32.45 -2.47
CA ARG A 375 26.77 32.28 -1.45
C ARG A 375 28.22 32.40 -2.02
N GLN A 376 28.47 31.81 -3.19
CA GLN A 376 29.77 31.88 -3.84
C GLN A 376 30.11 33.31 -4.30
N PHE A 377 29.13 34.03 -4.86
CA PHE A 377 29.34 35.44 -5.25
C PHE A 377 29.59 36.34 -4.04
N HIS A 378 28.88 36.14 -2.92
CA HIS A 378 29.13 36.89 -1.69
C HIS A 378 30.54 36.67 -1.16
N LEU A 379 31.00 35.44 -1.10
CA LEU A 379 32.35 35.09 -0.65
C LEU A 379 33.43 35.66 -1.58
N ALA A 380 33.22 35.61 -2.89
CA ALA A 380 34.13 36.16 -3.89
C ALA A 380 34.19 37.69 -3.80
N ALA A 381 33.07 38.36 -3.56
CA ALA A 381 33.00 39.82 -3.41
C ALA A 381 33.70 40.31 -2.14
N GLU A 382 33.52 39.63 -1.00
CA GLU A 382 34.23 39.92 0.26
C GLU A 382 35.73 39.72 0.13
N LEU A 383 36.17 38.71 -0.62
CA LEU A 383 37.60 38.44 -0.85
C LEU A 383 38.25 39.36 -1.86
N ALA A 384 37.51 39.89 -2.83
CA ALA A 384 38.02 40.78 -3.86
C ALA A 384 38.17 42.23 -3.39
N SER A 385 37.40 42.65 -2.35
CA SER A 385 37.40 44.04 -1.87
C SER A 385 37.39 44.10 -0.34
N PRO A 386 38.52 43.78 0.32
CA PRO A 386 38.61 43.83 1.78
C PRO A 386 38.36 45.26 2.28
N GLY A 387 37.27 45.43 3.03
CA GLY A 387 36.91 46.72 3.65
C GLY A 387 36.00 47.63 2.84
N GLN A 388 35.50 47.19 1.68
CA GLN A 388 34.45 47.86 0.93
C GLN A 388 33.20 47.01 0.84
N HIS A 389 32.01 47.57 1.09
CA HIS A 389 30.73 46.94 0.88
C HIS A 389 30.46 46.84 -0.63
N VAL A 390 30.64 45.66 -1.19
CA VAL A 390 30.21 45.34 -2.57
C VAL A 390 28.85 44.66 -2.52
N SER A 391 27.85 45.29 -3.11
CA SER A 391 26.55 44.67 -3.25
C SER A 391 26.52 43.81 -4.52
N THR A 392 26.24 42.54 -4.39
CA THR A 392 26.07 41.58 -5.49
C THR A 392 24.60 41.40 -5.81
N LYS A 393 24.22 41.34 -7.10
CA LYS A 393 22.86 41.09 -7.53
C LYS A 393 22.88 39.96 -8.56
N LEU A 394 22.21 38.85 -8.23
CA LEU A 394 21.98 37.76 -9.17
C LEU A 394 20.78 38.13 -10.07
N ILE A 395 20.92 38.00 -11.38
CA ILE A 395 19.84 38.25 -12.36
C ILE A 395 19.69 36.98 -13.20
N GLY A 396 18.61 36.25 -12.98
CA GLY A 396 18.34 34.96 -13.60
C GLY A 396 18.16 33.88 -12.55
N SER A 397 17.70 32.70 -12.95
CA SER A 397 17.56 31.52 -12.09
C SER A 397 18.07 30.29 -12.84
N PHE A 398 18.85 29.45 -12.18
CA PHE A 398 19.31 28.17 -12.68
C PHE A 398 18.40 27.04 -12.28
N GLY A 399 17.50 27.29 -11.34
CA GLY A 399 16.56 26.29 -10.79
C GLY A 399 17.22 25.25 -9.90
N SER A 400 16.43 24.25 -9.50
CA SER A 400 16.91 23.10 -8.71
C SER A 400 17.39 21.99 -9.64
N LEU A 401 18.57 21.45 -9.37
CA LEU A 401 19.10 20.26 -10.01
C LEU A 401 18.81 19.04 -9.13
N PRO A 402 18.41 17.88 -9.76
CA PRO A 402 18.15 16.63 -9.04
C PRO A 402 19.39 16.00 -8.44
#